data_5f2aac403814d6c8a102b9c55ca4d07e
#
_entry.id   5f2aac403814d6c8a102b9c55ca4d07e
#
_cell.length_a   1.000
_cell.length_b   1.000
_cell.length_c   1.000
_cell.angle_alpha   90.00
_cell.angle_beta   90.00
_cell.angle_gamma   90.00
#
_symmetry.space_group_name_H-M   'P 1'
#
loop_
_entity.id
_entity.type
_entity.pdbx_description
1 polymer ?
#
loop_
_entity_poly.entity_id
_entity_poly.type
_entity_poly.pdbx_seq_one_letter_code
_entity_poly.pdbx_strand_id
1 'polypeptide(L)'
;IQLEDISIIKFLREKYIVQIEDIFSGMLGDDFQVVIKSKDEYKSIKIDKKKKVRKSLYKDNSKLFNPKFNFENFVVGGNNRFAYAASLAVAESPAEAYNPLFLYGGSGLGKTHLMQAIGIQVIKNDPTSNVLYISSETFTNELIEAINTQITNQFKEKYRNIDILLID
;
A
#
# COMPACT_ATOMS: atom_id res chain seq x y z
N ILE A 1 10.53 -9.02 12.47
CA ILE A 1 10.94 -10.21 13.25
C ILE A 1 9.68 -10.67 13.98
N GLN A 2 9.15 -11.84 13.62
CA GLN A 2 8.01 -12.45 14.33
C GLN A 2 8.55 -13.09 15.61
N LEU A 3 8.17 -12.56 16.77
CA LEU A 3 8.48 -13.13 18.07
C LEU A 3 7.18 -13.73 18.62
N GLU A 4 7.18 -15.03 18.87
CA GLU A 4 6.03 -15.77 19.43
C GLU A 4 6.10 -15.90 20.97
N ASP A 5 7.25 -15.57 21.58
CA ASP A 5 7.47 -15.74 23.03
C ASP A 5 7.24 -14.41 23.77
N ILE A 6 6.25 -14.41 24.66
CA ILE A 6 5.84 -13.26 25.49
C ILE A 6 7.00 -12.81 26.41
N SER A 7 7.82 -13.74 26.86
CA SER A 7 8.96 -13.45 27.74
C SER A 7 10.04 -12.65 27.03
N ILE A 8 10.29 -12.96 25.75
CA ILE A 8 11.25 -12.23 24.91
C ILE A 8 10.73 -10.82 24.62
N ILE A 9 9.43 -10.67 24.35
CA ILE A 9 8.82 -9.36 24.10
C ILE A 9 8.96 -8.45 25.33
N LYS A 10 8.70 -8.98 26.52
CA LYS A 10 8.84 -8.24 27.79
C LYS A 10 10.31 -7.81 28.01
N PHE A 11 11.25 -8.73 27.81
CA PHE A 11 12.69 -8.44 27.91
C PHE A 11 13.15 -7.35 26.93
N LEU A 12 12.68 -7.38 25.68
CA LEU A 12 13.01 -6.38 24.67
C LEU A 12 12.42 -5.00 25.03
N ARG A 13 11.19 -4.95 25.54
CA ARG A 13 10.57 -3.71 26.00
C ARG A 13 11.34 -3.07 27.15
N GLU A 14 11.76 -3.86 28.13
CA GLU A 14 12.41 -3.34 29.33
C GLU A 14 13.87 -2.90 29.09
N LYS A 15 14.58 -3.60 28.19
CA LYS A 15 16.02 -3.43 28.05
C LYS A 15 16.46 -2.63 26.82
N TYR A 16 15.73 -2.73 25.72
CA TYR A 16 16.21 -2.23 24.43
C TYR A 16 15.34 -1.14 23.80
N ILE A 17 14.16 -0.83 24.33
CA ILE A 17 13.25 0.11 23.70
C ILE A 17 13.86 1.51 23.57
N VAL A 18 14.54 1.98 24.61
CA VAL A 18 15.19 3.31 24.60
C VAL A 18 16.31 3.38 23.58
N GLN A 19 17.13 2.33 23.49
CA GLN A 19 18.24 2.29 22.53
C GLN A 19 17.74 2.22 21.07
N ILE A 20 16.60 1.51 20.86
CA ILE A 20 15.98 1.43 19.57
C ILE A 20 15.34 2.78 19.19
N GLU A 21 14.68 3.45 20.14
CA GLU A 21 14.13 4.80 19.94
C GLU A 21 15.23 5.82 19.62
N ASP A 22 16.35 5.81 20.34
CA ASP A 22 17.49 6.70 20.07
C ASP A 22 18.09 6.51 18.67
N ILE A 23 18.24 5.25 18.23
CA ILE A 23 18.74 4.95 16.89
C ILE A 23 17.77 5.45 15.81
N PHE A 24 16.48 5.20 15.98
CA PHE A 24 15.47 5.62 15.00
C PHE A 24 15.22 7.12 15.00
N SER A 25 15.27 7.78 16.16
CA SER A 25 15.17 9.24 16.27
C SER A 25 16.34 9.93 15.58
N GLY A 26 17.56 9.40 15.71
CA GLY A 26 18.74 9.90 15.01
C GLY A 26 18.68 9.75 13.48
N MET A 27 17.92 8.76 12.97
CA MET A 27 17.81 8.49 11.53
C MET A 27 16.59 9.15 10.86
N LEU A 28 15.51 9.38 11.60
CA LEU A 28 14.18 9.70 11.05
C LEU A 28 13.53 10.98 11.61
N GLY A 29 14.15 11.60 12.66
CA GLY A 29 13.65 12.80 13.35
C GLY A 29 12.85 12.47 14.63
N ASP A 30 12.57 13.51 15.45
CA ASP A 30 12.16 13.41 16.86
C ASP A 30 10.74 12.88 17.16
N ASP A 31 9.95 12.49 16.17
CA ASP A 31 8.55 12.09 16.35
C ASP A 31 8.31 10.56 16.28
N PHE A 32 9.28 9.75 16.70
CA PHE A 32 9.14 8.30 16.66
C PHE A 32 8.94 7.68 18.04
N GLN A 33 7.84 6.94 18.20
CA GLN A 33 7.64 6.08 19.35
C GLN A 33 7.69 4.61 18.90
N VAL A 34 8.65 3.86 19.44
CA VAL A 34 8.79 2.43 19.17
C VAL A 34 7.90 1.62 20.09
N VAL A 35 7.01 0.83 19.52
CA VAL A 35 6.11 -0.05 20.27
C VAL A 35 6.32 -1.50 19.86
N ILE A 36 6.88 -2.31 20.75
CA ILE A 36 7.07 -3.74 20.53
C ILE A 36 5.80 -4.47 21.01
N LYS A 37 5.14 -5.24 20.13
CA LYS A 37 3.89 -5.93 20.41
C LYS A 37 3.95 -7.38 19.97
N SER A 38 3.19 -8.24 20.66
CA SER A 38 2.97 -9.61 20.21
C SER A 38 2.09 -9.64 18.96
N LYS A 39 2.10 -10.76 18.24
CA LYS A 39 1.26 -10.97 17.04
C LYS A 39 -0.23 -10.75 17.32
N ASP A 40 -0.68 -11.14 18.49
CA ASP A 40 -2.10 -11.05 18.88
C ASP A 40 -2.47 -9.62 19.32
N GLU A 41 -1.59 -8.93 20.05
CA GLU A 41 -1.74 -7.51 20.34
C GLU A 41 -1.71 -6.63 19.09
N TYR A 42 -0.92 -7.01 18.08
CA TYR A 42 -0.87 -6.29 16.79
C TYR A 42 -2.14 -6.45 15.98
N LYS A 43 -2.75 -7.65 15.98
CA LYS A 43 -4.03 -7.90 15.28
C LYS A 43 -5.18 -7.08 15.87
N SER A 44 -5.24 -6.92 17.19
CA SER A 44 -6.32 -6.16 17.86
C SER A 44 -6.27 -4.65 17.58
N ILE A 45 -5.09 -4.09 17.29
CA ILE A 45 -4.93 -2.64 17.06
C ILE A 45 -5.20 -2.22 15.62
N LYS A 46 -5.02 -3.13 14.65
CA LYS A 46 -5.33 -2.82 13.25
C LYS A 46 -6.81 -2.44 13.03
N ILE A 47 -7.70 -2.85 13.91
CA ILE A 47 -9.14 -2.68 13.72
C ILE A 47 -9.64 -1.29 14.13
N ASP A 48 -9.08 -0.64 15.15
CA ASP A 48 -9.72 0.56 15.73
C ASP A 48 -9.14 1.93 15.30
N LYS A 49 -7.86 2.03 14.98
CA LYS A 49 -7.24 3.33 14.63
C LYS A 49 -7.39 3.76 13.18
N LYS A 50 -7.58 2.82 12.25
CA LYS A 50 -7.73 3.14 10.81
C LYS A 50 -9.10 3.69 10.42
N LYS A 51 -10.15 3.45 11.21
CA LYS A 51 -11.54 3.81 10.83
C LYS A 51 -11.93 5.28 11.03
N LYS A 52 -11.26 6.04 11.87
CA LYS A 52 -11.75 7.39 12.27
C LYS A 52 -11.14 8.59 11.56
N VAL A 53 -9.95 8.50 10.97
CA VAL A 53 -9.24 9.67 10.40
C VAL A 53 -9.29 9.71 8.87
N ARG A 54 -9.58 8.59 8.20
CA ARG A 54 -9.44 8.47 6.73
C ARG A 54 -10.61 8.99 5.88
N LYS A 55 -11.74 9.36 6.48
CA LYS A 55 -12.97 9.65 5.71
C LYS A 55 -13.04 11.03 5.04
N SER A 56 -12.09 11.93 5.25
CA SER A 56 -12.23 13.34 4.83
C SER A 56 -11.22 13.87 3.81
N LEU A 57 -10.19 13.15 3.43
CA LEU A 57 -9.11 13.73 2.62
C LEU A 57 -8.99 13.20 1.18
N TYR A 58 -9.61 12.09 0.84
CA TYR A 58 -9.51 11.56 -0.52
C TYR A 58 -10.87 11.49 -1.20
N LYS A 59 -11.02 12.29 -2.26
CA LYS A 59 -12.18 12.24 -3.17
C LYS A 59 -12.34 10.81 -3.71
N ASP A 60 -13.60 10.42 -3.88
CA ASP A 60 -14.09 9.19 -4.50
C ASP A 60 -13.26 8.76 -5.72
N ASN A 61 -12.22 7.97 -5.50
CA ASN A 61 -11.34 7.46 -6.54
C ASN A 61 -12.02 6.39 -7.42
N SER A 62 -13.22 5.94 -7.05
CA SER A 62 -14.00 5.00 -7.87
C SER A 62 -14.33 5.58 -9.25
N LYS A 63 -14.40 6.90 -9.37
CA LYS A 63 -14.61 7.61 -10.65
C LYS A 63 -13.40 7.58 -11.59
N LEU A 64 -12.23 7.21 -11.12
CA LEU A 64 -11.00 7.13 -11.93
C LEU A 64 -10.88 5.79 -12.66
N PHE A 65 -11.62 4.78 -12.24
CA PHE A 65 -11.58 3.46 -12.84
C PHE A 65 -12.66 3.29 -13.91
N ASN A 66 -12.30 2.65 -15.03
CA ASN A 66 -13.28 2.20 -15.98
C ASN A 66 -13.99 0.94 -15.43
N PRO A 67 -15.31 0.98 -15.18
CA PRO A 67 -16.03 -0.17 -14.58
C PRO A 67 -15.95 -1.46 -15.43
N LYS A 68 -15.63 -1.33 -16.71
CA LYS A 68 -15.46 -2.47 -17.62
C LYS A 68 -14.12 -3.18 -17.43
N PHE A 69 -13.14 -2.55 -16.76
CA PHE A 69 -11.81 -3.12 -16.53
C PHE A 69 -11.77 -3.86 -15.18
N ASN A 70 -12.65 -4.83 -15.02
CA ASN A 70 -12.70 -5.75 -13.90
C ASN A 70 -12.17 -7.14 -14.29
N PHE A 71 -11.94 -8.02 -13.31
CA PHE A 71 -11.44 -9.37 -13.54
C PHE A 71 -12.43 -10.24 -14.33
N GLU A 72 -13.73 -10.01 -14.20
CA GLU A 72 -14.79 -10.79 -14.86
C GLU A 72 -14.77 -10.56 -16.38
N ASN A 73 -14.43 -9.34 -16.83
CA ASN A 73 -14.38 -8.97 -18.24
C ASN A 73 -13.02 -9.23 -18.89
N PHE A 74 -12.03 -9.67 -18.12
CA PHE A 74 -10.69 -9.93 -18.67
C PHE A 74 -10.63 -11.27 -19.36
N VAL A 75 -10.18 -11.28 -20.63
CA VAL A 75 -10.05 -12.52 -21.40
C VAL A 75 -8.74 -13.23 -21.02
N VAL A 76 -8.85 -14.36 -20.36
CA VAL A 76 -7.69 -15.16 -19.94
C VAL A 76 -7.30 -16.13 -21.04
N GLY A 77 -6.03 -16.09 -21.45
CA GLY A 77 -5.42 -17.00 -22.41
C GLY A 77 -4.11 -17.60 -21.89
N GLY A 78 -3.48 -18.48 -22.68
CA GLY A 78 -2.24 -19.15 -22.25
C GLY A 78 -1.12 -18.17 -21.87
N ASN A 79 -0.99 -17.06 -22.59
CA ASN A 79 0.12 -16.12 -22.45
C ASN A 79 -0.07 -15.09 -21.32
N ASN A 80 -1.30 -14.88 -20.82
CA ASN A 80 -1.59 -13.88 -19.80
C ASN A 80 -2.12 -14.50 -18.49
N ARG A 81 -2.27 -15.83 -18.43
CA ARG A 81 -2.83 -16.54 -17.27
C ARG A 81 -2.05 -16.27 -16.00
N PHE A 82 -0.73 -16.21 -16.08
CA PHE A 82 0.12 -15.92 -14.93
C PHE A 82 -0.07 -14.48 -14.45
N ALA A 83 -0.09 -13.50 -15.36
CA ALA A 83 -0.33 -12.10 -15.02
C ALA A 83 -1.71 -11.89 -14.39
N TYR A 84 -2.74 -12.58 -14.90
CA TYR A 84 -4.08 -12.58 -14.31
C TYR A 84 -4.07 -13.14 -12.88
N ALA A 85 -3.48 -14.33 -12.68
CA ALA A 85 -3.44 -14.98 -11.36
C ALA A 85 -2.66 -14.16 -10.34
N ALA A 86 -1.50 -13.58 -10.74
CA ALA A 86 -0.72 -12.70 -9.87
C ALA A 86 -1.49 -11.42 -9.50
N SER A 87 -2.19 -10.82 -10.47
CA SER A 87 -3.02 -9.63 -10.25
C SER A 87 -4.19 -9.92 -9.29
N LEU A 88 -4.83 -11.08 -9.44
CA LEU A 88 -5.91 -11.52 -8.56
C LEU A 88 -5.40 -11.75 -7.13
N ALA A 89 -4.26 -12.41 -6.97
CA ALA A 89 -3.64 -12.63 -5.66
C ALA A 89 -3.31 -11.31 -4.94
N VAL A 90 -2.80 -10.30 -5.68
CA VAL A 90 -2.57 -8.96 -5.12
C VAL A 90 -3.87 -8.29 -4.69
N ALA A 91 -4.96 -8.45 -5.45
CA ALA A 91 -6.24 -7.87 -5.14
C ALA A 91 -6.92 -8.54 -3.92
N GLU A 92 -6.70 -9.84 -3.72
CA GLU A 92 -7.23 -10.59 -2.58
C GLU A 92 -6.42 -10.36 -1.30
N SER A 93 -5.08 -10.28 -1.41
CA SER A 93 -4.17 -10.10 -0.27
C SER A 93 -3.11 -9.04 -0.57
N PRO A 94 -3.48 -7.75 -0.52
CA PRO A 94 -2.55 -6.65 -0.78
C PRO A 94 -1.34 -6.67 0.14
N ALA A 95 -0.16 -6.45 -0.45
CA ALA A 95 1.15 -6.45 0.21
C ALA A 95 1.64 -7.82 0.74
N GLU A 96 0.88 -8.90 0.60
CA GLU A 96 1.28 -10.22 1.07
C GLU A 96 1.89 -11.10 -0.04
N ALA A 97 1.26 -11.14 -1.24
CA ALA A 97 1.67 -12.04 -2.31
C ALA A 97 2.82 -11.46 -3.16
N TYR A 98 2.58 -10.30 -3.75
CA TYR A 98 3.54 -9.61 -4.63
C TYR A 98 3.57 -8.12 -4.29
N ASN A 99 4.73 -7.60 -3.90
CA ASN A 99 4.93 -6.18 -3.62
C ASN A 99 6.41 -5.79 -3.87
N PRO A 100 6.69 -5.11 -4.98
CA PRO A 100 5.75 -4.67 -6.02
C PRO A 100 5.34 -5.78 -6.99
N LEU A 101 4.16 -5.65 -7.60
CA LEU A 101 3.79 -6.38 -8.82
C LEU A 101 4.14 -5.53 -10.04
N PHE A 102 4.96 -6.04 -10.93
CA PHE A 102 5.33 -5.38 -12.19
C PHE A 102 4.77 -6.13 -13.40
N LEU A 103 3.85 -5.49 -14.11
CA LEU A 103 3.25 -6.01 -15.34
C LEU A 103 3.93 -5.40 -16.56
N TYR A 104 4.55 -6.23 -17.40
CA TYR A 104 5.22 -5.79 -18.62
C TYR A 104 4.75 -6.58 -19.83
N GLY A 105 4.95 -6.02 -21.01
CA GLY A 105 4.56 -6.63 -22.27
C GLY A 105 4.20 -5.59 -23.34
N GLY A 106 3.90 -6.04 -24.53
CA GLY A 106 3.51 -5.21 -25.67
C GLY A 106 2.25 -4.37 -25.42
N SER A 107 2.00 -3.38 -26.29
CA SER A 107 0.78 -2.57 -26.24
C SER A 107 -0.46 -3.45 -26.50
N GLY A 108 -1.59 -3.10 -25.91
CA GLY A 108 -2.87 -3.79 -26.13
C GLY A 108 -3.05 -5.14 -25.42
N LEU A 109 -2.08 -5.62 -24.64
CA LEU A 109 -2.16 -6.93 -23.96
C LEU A 109 -2.96 -6.92 -22.65
N GLY A 110 -3.58 -5.80 -22.29
CA GLY A 110 -4.46 -5.71 -21.11
C GLY A 110 -3.76 -5.35 -19.81
N LYS A 111 -2.53 -4.81 -19.81
CA LYS A 111 -1.83 -4.39 -18.59
C LYS A 111 -2.64 -3.38 -17.76
N THR A 112 -3.09 -2.30 -18.39
CA THR A 112 -3.95 -1.28 -17.77
C THR A 112 -5.27 -1.88 -17.29
N HIS A 113 -5.84 -2.84 -18.01
CA HIS A 113 -7.04 -3.56 -17.57
C HIS A 113 -6.79 -4.31 -16.26
N LEU A 114 -5.75 -5.15 -16.19
CA LEU A 114 -5.42 -5.90 -14.97
C LEU A 114 -5.11 -4.97 -13.80
N MET A 115 -4.37 -3.89 -14.04
CA MET A 115 -4.05 -2.92 -13.01
C MET A 115 -5.31 -2.24 -12.45
N GLN A 116 -6.23 -1.81 -13.31
CA GLN A 116 -7.51 -1.26 -12.86
C GLN A 116 -8.39 -2.31 -12.19
N ALA A 117 -8.37 -3.57 -12.66
CA ALA A 117 -9.09 -4.67 -12.03
C ALA A 117 -8.63 -4.90 -10.59
N ILE A 118 -7.32 -4.78 -10.30
CA ILE A 118 -6.80 -4.82 -8.92
C ILE A 118 -7.46 -3.73 -8.07
N GLY A 119 -7.43 -2.48 -8.54
CA GLY A 119 -8.00 -1.35 -7.81
C GLY A 119 -9.50 -1.50 -7.54
N ILE A 120 -10.26 -1.89 -8.55
CA ILE A 120 -11.70 -2.13 -8.45
C ILE A 120 -12.00 -3.25 -7.44
N GLN A 121 -11.27 -4.37 -7.52
CA GLN A 121 -11.48 -5.51 -6.62
C GLN A 121 -11.14 -5.19 -5.18
N VAL A 122 -10.04 -4.45 -4.93
CA VAL A 122 -9.67 -4.02 -3.58
C VAL A 122 -10.73 -3.12 -2.97
N ILE A 123 -11.24 -2.13 -3.71
CA ILE A 123 -12.31 -1.25 -3.24
C ILE A 123 -13.60 -2.05 -2.99
N LYS A 124 -13.90 -3.05 -3.83
CA LYS A 124 -15.04 -3.96 -3.65
C LYS A 124 -14.91 -4.79 -2.36
N ASN A 125 -13.71 -5.30 -2.06
CA ASN A 125 -13.43 -6.11 -0.88
C ASN A 125 -13.40 -5.25 0.41
N ASP A 126 -12.79 -4.07 0.36
CA ASP A 126 -12.74 -3.11 1.45
C ASP A 126 -12.93 -1.67 0.93
N PRO A 127 -14.18 -1.15 1.00
CA PRO A 127 -14.49 0.22 0.59
C PRO A 127 -13.75 1.30 1.38
N THR A 128 -13.05 0.95 2.46
CA THR A 128 -12.24 1.88 3.27
C THR A 128 -10.80 1.95 2.81
N SER A 129 -10.39 1.08 1.90
CA SER A 129 -9.04 1.08 1.33
C SER A 129 -8.78 2.34 0.50
N ASN A 130 -7.63 2.94 0.75
CA ASN A 130 -7.16 4.10 0.00
C ASN A 130 -6.35 3.64 -1.22
N VAL A 131 -7.02 3.57 -2.38
CA VAL A 131 -6.41 3.16 -3.64
C VAL A 131 -6.15 4.40 -4.49
N LEU A 132 -4.90 4.61 -4.92
CA LEU A 132 -4.53 5.67 -5.87
C LEU A 132 -4.12 5.05 -7.21
N TYR A 133 -4.79 5.48 -8.28
CA TYR A 133 -4.41 5.22 -9.66
C TYR A 133 -3.85 6.50 -10.27
N ILE A 134 -2.65 6.45 -10.83
CA ILE A 134 -1.94 7.60 -11.37
C ILE A 134 -1.08 7.17 -12.57
N SER A 135 -0.90 8.05 -13.55
CA SER A 135 0.08 7.80 -14.62
C SER A 135 1.51 7.98 -14.11
N SER A 136 2.45 7.27 -14.70
CA SER A 136 3.89 7.42 -14.43
C SER A 136 4.38 8.84 -14.69
N GLU A 137 3.84 9.49 -15.71
CA GLU A 137 4.12 10.90 -16.02
C GLU A 137 3.68 11.84 -14.90
N THR A 138 2.44 11.70 -14.43
CA THR A 138 1.92 12.54 -13.32
C THR A 138 2.71 12.31 -12.03
N PHE A 139 3.01 11.05 -11.70
CA PHE A 139 3.82 10.71 -10.55
C PHE A 139 5.21 11.37 -10.61
N THR A 140 5.86 11.29 -11.77
CA THR A 140 7.18 11.87 -11.99
C THR A 140 7.15 13.40 -11.90
N ASN A 141 6.14 14.03 -12.51
CA ASN A 141 6.01 15.49 -12.48
C ASN A 141 5.76 16.00 -11.05
N GLU A 142 4.91 15.32 -10.27
CA GLU A 142 4.68 15.67 -8.86
C GLU A 142 5.97 15.50 -8.02
N LEU A 143 6.78 14.47 -8.29
CA LEU A 143 8.04 14.27 -7.60
C LEU A 143 9.04 15.37 -7.92
N ILE A 144 9.20 15.72 -9.20
CA ILE A 144 10.09 16.80 -9.65
C ILE A 144 9.66 18.14 -9.04
N GLU A 145 8.37 18.44 -9.06
CA GLU A 145 7.83 19.65 -8.44
C GLU A 145 8.11 19.70 -6.93
N ALA A 146 7.90 18.59 -6.22
CA ALA A 146 8.17 18.49 -4.80
C ALA A 146 9.66 18.69 -4.45
N ILE A 147 10.57 18.26 -5.33
CA ILE A 147 12.02 18.48 -5.19
C ILE A 147 12.33 19.97 -5.42
N ASN A 148 11.83 20.56 -6.51
CA ASN A 148 12.11 21.93 -6.89
C ASN A 148 11.58 22.97 -5.86
N THR A 149 10.44 22.64 -5.25
CA THR A 149 9.77 23.51 -4.25
C THR A 149 10.13 23.16 -2.81
N GLN A 150 11.02 22.19 -2.60
CA GLN A 150 11.49 21.72 -1.29
C GLN A 150 10.36 21.20 -0.37
N ILE A 151 9.24 20.72 -0.96
CA ILE A 151 8.11 20.12 -0.22
C ILE A 151 8.07 18.60 -0.29
N THR A 152 9.23 17.98 -0.37
CA THR A 152 9.35 16.51 -0.47
C THR A 152 8.66 15.76 0.66
N ASN A 153 8.53 16.36 1.83
CA ASN A 153 7.80 15.76 2.96
C ASN A 153 6.29 15.61 2.66
N GLN A 154 5.68 16.61 2.05
CA GLN A 154 4.26 16.55 1.66
C GLN A 154 4.02 15.48 0.59
N PHE A 155 4.94 15.36 -0.38
CA PHE A 155 4.91 14.28 -1.36
C PHE A 155 4.99 12.91 -0.69
N LYS A 156 5.94 12.71 0.24
CA LYS A 156 6.07 11.46 1.00
C LYS A 156 4.80 11.15 1.81
N GLU A 157 4.23 12.13 2.49
CA GLU A 157 2.99 11.95 3.26
C GLU A 157 1.82 11.54 2.36
N LYS A 158 1.66 12.17 1.20
CA LYS A 158 0.64 11.81 0.22
C LYS A 158 0.72 10.33 -0.14
N TYR A 159 1.89 9.83 -0.52
CA TYR A 159 2.06 8.46 -1.03
C TYR A 159 2.19 7.41 0.07
N ARG A 160 2.68 7.75 1.27
CA ARG A 160 2.74 6.83 2.42
C ARG A 160 1.38 6.49 3.02
N ASN A 161 0.41 7.37 2.85
CA ASN A 161 -0.95 7.15 3.37
C ASN A 161 -1.85 6.36 2.42
N ILE A 162 -1.33 5.87 1.31
CA ILE A 162 -2.02 5.06 0.32
C ILE A 162 -1.85 3.58 0.68
N ASP A 163 -2.93 2.81 0.65
CA ASP A 163 -2.88 1.37 0.89
C ASP A 163 -2.43 0.63 -0.37
N ILE A 164 -2.87 1.10 -1.56
CA ILE A 164 -2.46 0.56 -2.86
C ILE A 164 -2.17 1.71 -3.84
N LEU A 165 -0.97 1.69 -4.38
CA LEU A 165 -0.53 2.60 -5.43
C LEU A 165 -0.46 1.85 -6.77
N LEU A 166 -1.22 2.32 -7.76
CA LEU A 166 -1.26 1.81 -9.12
C LEU A 166 -0.67 2.86 -10.05
N ILE A 167 0.46 2.54 -10.67
CA ILE A 167 1.18 3.45 -11.60
C ILE A 167 1.14 2.86 -13.01
N ASP A 168 0.54 3.60 -13.99
CA ASP A 168 0.39 3.19 -15.39
C ASP A 168 1.41 3.88 -16.31
#